data_f61e3c06d35294c5ca7407db5ba53f3d
#
_entry.id   f61e3c06d35294c5ca7407db5ba53f3d
#
_cell.length_a   1.000
_cell.length_b   1.000
_cell.length_c   1.000
_cell.angle_alpha   90.00
_cell.angle_beta   90.00
_cell.angle_gamma   90.00
#
_symmetry.space_group_name_H-M   'P 1'
#
loop_
_entity.id
_entity.type
_entity.pdbx_description
1 polymer ?
#
loop_
_entity_poly.entity_id
_entity_poly.type
_entity_poly.pdbx_seq_one_letter_code
_entity_poly.pdbx_strand_id
1 'polypeptide(L)'
;MFLRKVRVSITKLILPFLYKIFQLLKTNTRVINFLNEKRIRANSSYNFQKSIDKLLENKKLIGLDVGAQGGFNSDKFFPEKYNTYFETILVDPLKNSLKNEQNKNIITKGLWGTKGVRKLYILNKRLGSSSMYVPNKESFAIYGFKEKDINLFDVSKTEMVECNTLSESLKDLNINTLDYLKIDTQGAELEVLKGLENYRPLL
;
A
#
# COMPACT_ATOMS: atom_id res chain seq x y z
N MET A 1 3.42 -5.68 22.27
CA MET A 1 3.99 -6.90 21.66
C MET A 1 3.69 -8.18 22.47
N PHE A 2 3.87 -8.17 23.77
CA PHE A 2 3.61 -9.34 24.67
C PHE A 2 2.16 -9.85 24.62
N LEU A 3 1.17 -8.99 24.78
CA LEU A 3 -0.26 -9.36 24.77
C LEU A 3 -0.72 -10.00 23.45
N ARG A 4 -0.11 -9.65 22.33
CA ARG A 4 -0.45 -10.22 21.01
C ARG A 4 0.11 -11.63 20.84
N LYS A 5 1.32 -11.91 21.36
CA LYS A 5 1.89 -13.26 21.42
C LYS A 5 1.05 -14.19 22.32
N VAL A 6 0.59 -13.69 23.45
CA VAL A 6 -0.30 -14.44 24.37
C VAL A 6 -1.64 -14.75 23.67
N ARG A 7 -2.24 -13.79 22.97
CA ARG A 7 -3.52 -14.00 22.25
C ARG A 7 -3.40 -15.07 21.16
N VAL A 8 -2.31 -15.05 20.36
CA VAL A 8 -2.04 -16.07 19.32
C VAL A 8 -1.81 -17.44 19.94
N SER A 9 -1.11 -17.51 21.09
CA SER A 9 -0.84 -18.75 21.80
C SER A 9 -2.12 -19.37 22.37
N ILE A 10 -2.97 -18.55 22.99
CA ILE A 10 -4.27 -18.97 23.55
C ILE A 10 -5.20 -19.45 22.41
N THR A 11 -5.26 -18.73 21.31
CA THR A 11 -6.09 -19.12 20.16
C THR A 11 -5.64 -20.45 19.55
N LYS A 12 -4.35 -20.73 19.51
CA LYS A 12 -3.79 -22.01 19.04
C LYS A 12 -4.14 -23.18 19.93
N LEU A 13 -4.21 -22.96 21.25
CA LEU A 13 -4.54 -24.02 22.24
C LEU A 13 -6.04 -24.29 22.29
N ILE A 14 -6.84 -23.26 22.28
CA ILE A 14 -8.29 -23.31 22.50
C ILE A 14 -9.06 -23.71 21.25
N LEU A 15 -8.68 -23.21 20.06
CA LEU A 15 -9.40 -23.50 18.81
C LEU A 15 -9.44 -25.00 18.44
N PRO A 16 -8.35 -25.79 18.55
CA PRO A 16 -8.42 -27.22 18.30
C PRO A 16 -9.30 -27.97 19.30
N PHE A 17 -9.32 -27.51 20.56
CA PHE A 17 -10.15 -28.09 21.59
C PHE A 17 -11.65 -27.80 21.37
N LEU A 18 -11.99 -26.54 21.06
CA LEU A 18 -13.34 -26.15 20.69
C LEU A 18 -13.82 -26.92 19.46
N TYR A 19 -12.97 -27.03 18.42
CA TYR A 19 -13.29 -27.78 17.21
C TYR A 19 -13.66 -29.24 17.50
N LYS A 20 -12.90 -29.93 18.39
CA LYS A 20 -13.20 -31.30 18.80
C LYS A 20 -14.54 -31.39 19.58
N ILE A 21 -14.80 -30.43 20.48
CA ILE A 21 -16.07 -30.38 21.23
C ILE A 21 -17.24 -30.18 20.25
N PHE A 22 -17.15 -29.26 19.30
CA PHE A 22 -18.21 -29.01 18.32
C PHE A 22 -18.42 -30.19 17.36
N GLN A 23 -17.36 -30.93 17.02
CA GLN A 23 -17.50 -32.19 16.26
C GLN A 23 -18.24 -33.27 17.09
N LEU A 24 -17.92 -33.40 18.35
CA LEU A 24 -18.55 -34.37 19.24
C LEU A 24 -20.04 -34.05 19.48
N LEU A 25 -20.40 -32.77 19.52
CA LEU A 25 -21.78 -32.32 19.75
C LEU A 25 -22.66 -32.36 18.47
N LYS A 26 -22.15 -32.87 17.33
CA LYS A 26 -22.86 -32.90 16.02
C LYS A 26 -23.50 -31.55 15.66
N THR A 27 -22.86 -30.46 16.03
CA THR A 27 -23.35 -29.10 15.75
C THR A 27 -23.21 -28.75 14.29
N ASN A 28 -23.99 -27.74 13.88
CA ASN A 28 -24.15 -27.22 12.52
C ASN A 28 -22.82 -27.09 11.76
N THR A 29 -22.74 -27.72 10.61
CA THR A 29 -21.56 -27.77 9.69
C THR A 29 -20.96 -26.39 9.41
N ARG A 30 -21.77 -25.32 9.43
CA ARG A 30 -21.31 -23.95 9.25
C ARG A 30 -20.38 -23.46 10.37
N VAL A 31 -20.67 -23.82 11.62
CA VAL A 31 -19.86 -23.44 12.79
C VAL A 31 -18.52 -24.19 12.74
N ILE A 32 -18.55 -25.48 12.39
CA ILE A 32 -17.34 -26.30 12.23
C ILE A 32 -16.44 -25.74 11.14
N ASN A 33 -16.99 -25.39 9.99
CA ASN A 33 -16.25 -24.81 8.88
C ASN A 33 -15.64 -23.44 9.25
N PHE A 34 -16.40 -22.57 9.91
CA PHE A 34 -15.90 -21.28 10.40
C PHE A 34 -14.72 -21.43 11.36
N LEU A 35 -14.82 -22.35 12.33
CA LEU A 35 -13.74 -22.62 13.29
C LEU A 35 -12.50 -23.20 12.61
N ASN A 36 -12.70 -24.07 11.62
CA ASN A 36 -11.62 -24.66 10.85
C ASN A 36 -10.89 -23.62 9.99
N GLU A 37 -11.61 -22.74 9.30
CA GLU A 37 -11.02 -21.61 8.58
C GLU A 37 -10.21 -20.68 9.49
N LYS A 38 -10.76 -20.34 10.68
CA LYS A 38 -10.04 -19.52 11.67
C LYS A 38 -8.75 -20.20 12.13
N ARG A 39 -8.78 -21.51 12.35
CA ARG A 39 -7.60 -22.31 12.75
C ARG A 39 -6.54 -22.32 11.64
N ILE A 40 -6.95 -22.57 10.40
CA ILE A 40 -6.05 -22.59 9.23
C ILE A 40 -5.40 -21.21 9.05
N ARG A 41 -6.18 -20.14 9.08
CA ARG A 41 -5.66 -18.76 8.95
C ARG A 41 -4.68 -18.41 10.07
N ALA A 42 -4.96 -18.79 11.32
CA ALA A 42 -4.06 -18.53 12.44
C ALA A 42 -2.73 -19.27 12.30
N ASN A 43 -2.76 -20.53 11.90
CA ASN A 43 -1.55 -21.35 11.69
C ASN A 43 -0.75 -20.88 10.47
N SER A 44 -1.42 -20.61 9.36
CA SER A 44 -0.79 -20.10 8.13
C SER A 44 -0.08 -18.76 8.38
N SER A 45 -0.76 -17.82 9.03
CA SER A 45 -0.18 -16.50 9.32
C SER A 45 1.04 -16.57 10.24
N TYR A 46 1.06 -17.49 11.19
CA TYR A 46 2.22 -17.68 12.09
C TYR A 46 3.41 -18.32 11.37
N ASN A 47 3.17 -19.36 10.59
CA ASN A 47 4.22 -20.04 9.85
C ASN A 47 4.83 -19.11 8.80
N PHE A 48 4.00 -18.33 8.11
CA PHE A 48 4.44 -17.34 7.13
C PHE A 48 5.35 -16.28 7.78
N GLN A 49 4.94 -15.70 8.92
CA GLN A 49 5.76 -14.73 9.62
C GLN A 49 7.10 -15.30 10.06
N LYS A 50 7.11 -16.50 10.65
CA LYS A 50 8.34 -17.16 11.06
C LYS A 50 9.28 -17.45 9.88
N SER A 51 8.72 -17.80 8.73
CA SER A 51 9.49 -18.04 7.50
C SER A 51 10.12 -16.74 6.98
N ILE A 52 9.36 -15.62 6.98
CA ILE A 52 9.89 -14.32 6.58
C ILE A 52 11.00 -13.87 7.55
N ASP A 53 10.77 -13.96 8.86
CA ASP A 53 11.77 -13.57 9.87
C ASP A 53 13.10 -14.33 9.64
N LYS A 54 13.00 -15.64 9.34
CA LYS A 54 14.15 -16.47 9.03
C LYS A 54 14.82 -16.09 7.69
N LEU A 55 14.01 -15.80 6.67
CA LEU A 55 14.51 -15.46 5.32
C LEU A 55 15.23 -14.12 5.32
N LEU A 56 14.70 -13.15 6.01
CA LEU A 56 15.25 -11.79 6.02
C LEU A 56 16.46 -11.64 6.97
N GLU A 57 16.62 -12.50 7.97
CA GLU A 57 17.75 -12.47 8.91
C GLU A 57 18.06 -11.05 9.45
N ASN A 58 17.01 -10.31 9.80
CA ASN A 58 17.05 -8.89 10.19
C ASN A 58 17.35 -7.88 9.07
N LYS A 59 17.49 -8.29 7.83
CA LYS A 59 17.54 -7.37 6.69
C LYS A 59 16.18 -6.71 6.47
N LYS A 60 16.21 -5.50 5.91
CA LYS A 60 15.01 -4.79 5.48
C LYS A 60 14.85 -4.89 3.98
N LEU A 61 13.61 -4.99 3.56
CA LEU A 61 13.22 -4.82 2.16
C LEU A 61 13.09 -3.34 1.85
N ILE A 62 13.51 -2.92 0.67
CA ILE A 62 13.34 -1.54 0.22
C ILE A 62 12.01 -1.42 -0.49
N GLY A 63 11.10 -0.64 0.10
CA GLY A 63 9.75 -0.41 -0.41
C GLY A 63 9.55 1.03 -0.86
N LEU A 64 9.15 1.23 -2.11
CA LEU A 64 8.77 2.52 -2.68
C LEU A 64 7.25 2.61 -2.83
N ASP A 65 6.67 3.67 -2.31
CA ASP A 65 5.24 3.99 -2.44
C ASP A 65 5.09 5.33 -3.17
N VAL A 66 4.58 5.30 -4.40
CA VAL A 66 4.34 6.47 -5.25
C VAL A 66 2.86 6.83 -5.18
N GLY A 67 2.57 8.08 -4.83
CA GLY A 67 1.24 8.51 -4.41
C GLY A 67 0.96 8.09 -2.97
N ALA A 68 1.95 8.32 -2.09
CA ALA A 68 1.97 7.80 -0.72
C ALA A 68 1.13 8.64 0.25
N GLN A 69 0.03 9.21 -0.17
CA GLN A 69 -0.86 9.96 0.71
C GLN A 69 -1.30 9.08 1.90
N GLY A 70 -1.10 9.59 3.11
CA GLY A 70 -1.41 8.84 4.33
C GLY A 70 -0.30 7.87 4.79
N GLY A 71 0.82 7.79 4.05
CA GLY A 71 1.98 6.98 4.41
C GLY A 71 2.02 5.60 3.79
N PHE A 72 3.11 4.87 4.06
CA PHE A 72 3.34 3.54 3.51
C PHE A 72 2.24 2.55 3.86
N ASN A 73 1.74 1.86 2.83
CA ASN A 73 0.66 0.88 2.97
C ASN A 73 -0.63 1.46 3.61
N SER A 74 -0.92 2.76 3.39
CA SER A 74 -2.14 3.42 3.85
C SER A 74 -3.41 2.71 3.34
N ASP A 75 -3.35 2.15 2.14
CA ASP A 75 -4.45 1.40 1.51
C ASP A 75 -4.57 -0.04 2.00
N LYS A 76 -3.69 -0.46 2.91
CA LYS A 76 -3.70 -1.79 3.56
C LYS A 76 -3.66 -2.97 2.59
N PHE A 77 -2.86 -2.86 1.51
CA PHE A 77 -2.63 -3.97 0.56
C PHE A 77 -2.13 -5.23 1.27
N PHE A 78 -1.41 -5.05 2.37
CA PHE A 78 -1.01 -6.14 3.24
C PHE A 78 -1.15 -5.73 4.73
N PRO A 79 -1.19 -6.69 5.67
CA PRO A 79 -1.34 -6.40 7.09
C PRO A 79 -0.25 -5.48 7.63
N GLU A 80 -0.62 -4.42 8.37
CA GLU A 80 0.28 -3.38 8.92
C GLU A 80 1.50 -3.95 9.67
N LYS A 81 1.36 -5.13 10.29
CA LYS A 81 2.47 -5.81 10.98
C LYS A 81 3.68 -6.07 10.07
N TYR A 82 3.48 -6.13 8.75
CA TYR A 82 4.55 -6.36 7.79
C TYR A 82 5.28 -5.08 7.38
N ASN A 83 4.74 -3.90 7.70
CA ASN A 83 5.43 -2.63 7.46
C ASN A 83 6.82 -2.61 8.13
N THR A 84 6.97 -3.35 9.25
CA THR A 84 8.24 -3.44 9.98
C THR A 84 9.36 -4.11 9.20
N TYR A 85 9.06 -4.83 8.13
CA TYR A 85 10.07 -5.45 7.27
C TYR A 85 10.63 -4.51 6.22
N PHE A 86 10.04 -3.33 6.06
CA PHE A 86 10.43 -2.39 5.02
C PHE A 86 11.23 -1.20 5.56
N GLU A 87 12.27 -0.84 4.83
CA GLU A 87 12.79 0.51 4.75
C GLU A 87 12.02 1.20 3.62
N THR A 88 11.34 2.31 3.93
CA THR A 88 10.34 2.88 3.04
C THR A 88 10.79 4.19 2.43
N ILE A 89 10.49 4.35 1.13
CA ILE A 89 10.63 5.59 0.37
C ILE A 89 9.23 6.03 -0.03
N LEU A 90 8.86 7.25 0.33
CA LEU A 90 7.55 7.80 0.04
C LEU A 90 7.66 8.90 -0.99
N VAL A 91 6.80 8.86 -2.01
CA VAL A 91 6.74 9.88 -3.06
C VAL A 91 5.36 10.48 -3.10
N ASP A 92 5.27 11.76 -2.81
CA ASP A 92 4.05 12.54 -2.98
C ASP A 92 4.41 14.02 -3.20
N PRO A 93 3.95 14.65 -4.28
CA PRO A 93 4.24 16.05 -4.56
C PRO A 93 3.59 17.02 -3.56
N LEU A 94 2.54 16.59 -2.86
CA LEU A 94 1.86 17.39 -1.86
C LEU A 94 2.52 17.23 -0.49
N LYS A 95 3.41 18.13 -0.12
CA LYS A 95 4.19 18.10 1.14
C LYS A 95 3.36 17.83 2.41
N ASN A 96 2.10 18.26 2.42
CA ASN A 96 1.20 18.13 3.56
C ASN A 96 0.55 16.75 3.68
N SER A 97 0.66 15.90 2.67
CA SER A 97 0.06 14.56 2.67
C SER A 97 0.82 13.56 3.55
N LEU A 98 2.09 13.83 3.86
CA LEU A 98 3.03 12.92 4.53
C LEU A 98 3.39 13.34 5.97
N LYS A 99 2.54 14.09 6.66
CA LYS A 99 2.83 14.79 7.92
C LYS A 99 3.30 13.94 9.11
N ASN A 100 3.10 12.64 9.11
CA ASN A 100 3.34 11.80 10.30
C ASN A 100 4.44 10.74 10.12
N GLU A 101 5.23 10.85 9.07
CA GLU A 101 6.24 9.84 8.77
C GLU A 101 7.61 10.26 9.31
N GLN A 102 7.91 9.85 10.55
CA GLN A 102 9.25 10.02 11.14
C GLN A 102 10.24 9.01 10.51
N ASN A 103 11.43 9.48 10.15
CA ASN A 103 12.58 8.68 9.67
C ASN A 103 12.40 7.95 8.34
N LYS A 104 11.78 8.58 7.34
CA LYS A 104 11.62 7.97 6.02
C LYS A 104 12.22 8.84 4.93
N ASN A 105 12.73 8.20 3.89
CA ASN A 105 13.13 8.88 2.68
C ASN A 105 11.88 9.41 1.98
N ILE A 106 11.73 10.73 1.88
CA ILE A 106 10.57 11.39 1.29
C ILE A 106 11.00 12.15 0.06
N ILE A 107 10.33 11.88 -1.07
CA ILE A 107 10.49 12.61 -2.32
C ILE A 107 9.24 13.48 -2.51
N THR A 108 9.41 14.79 -2.40
CA THR A 108 8.32 15.79 -2.56
C THR A 108 8.22 16.31 -4.00
N LYS A 109 8.56 15.46 -4.97
CA LYS A 109 8.41 15.73 -6.41
C LYS A 109 7.41 14.75 -7.00
N GLY A 110 6.81 15.10 -8.12
CA GLY A 110 6.09 14.15 -8.93
C GLY A 110 7.05 13.17 -9.62
N LEU A 111 6.55 12.01 -10.03
CA LEU A 111 7.28 11.09 -10.90
C LEU A 111 6.61 11.03 -12.27
N TRP A 112 7.43 10.99 -13.32
CA TRP A 112 6.98 10.93 -14.70
C TRP A 112 8.02 10.25 -15.59
N GLY A 113 7.66 9.97 -16.86
CA GLY A 113 8.59 9.39 -17.84
C GLY A 113 9.74 10.32 -18.25
N THR A 114 9.62 11.63 -18.00
CA THR A 114 10.66 12.63 -18.28
C THR A 114 10.64 13.72 -17.24
N LYS A 115 11.80 14.32 -16.96
CA LYS A 115 11.92 15.52 -16.12
C LYS A 115 11.08 16.67 -16.66
N GLY A 116 10.62 17.54 -15.79
CA GLY A 116 9.94 18.77 -16.15
C GLY A 116 8.92 19.21 -15.11
N VAL A 117 8.22 20.26 -15.43
CA VAL A 117 7.14 20.79 -14.57
C VAL A 117 5.81 20.41 -15.18
N ARG A 118 4.90 19.89 -14.35
CA ARG A 118 3.56 19.43 -14.74
C ARG A 118 2.49 19.99 -13.85
N LYS A 119 1.30 20.08 -14.41
CA LYS A 119 0.12 20.52 -13.69
C LYS A 119 -0.47 19.35 -12.89
N LEU A 120 -0.64 19.56 -11.60
CA LEU A 120 -1.38 18.67 -10.70
C LEU A 120 -2.77 19.23 -10.46
N TYR A 121 -3.80 18.43 -10.70
CA TYR A 121 -5.20 18.76 -10.46
C TYR A 121 -5.60 18.25 -9.09
N ILE A 122 -5.92 19.15 -8.17
CA ILE A 122 -6.18 18.85 -6.77
C ILE A 122 -7.68 18.81 -6.50
N LEU A 123 -8.12 17.71 -5.89
CA LEU A 123 -9.51 17.44 -5.54
C LEU A 123 -9.71 17.56 -4.03
N ASN A 124 -10.22 18.71 -3.55
CA ASN A 124 -10.37 18.94 -2.11
C ASN A 124 -11.28 17.92 -1.41
N LYS A 125 -12.32 17.48 -2.08
CA LYS A 125 -13.27 16.51 -1.51
C LYS A 125 -12.73 15.08 -1.52
N ARG A 126 -11.71 14.83 -2.34
CA ARG A 126 -11.10 13.51 -2.53
C ARG A 126 -9.62 13.63 -2.85
N LEU A 127 -8.87 14.18 -1.91
CA LEU A 127 -7.47 14.58 -2.09
C LEU A 127 -6.60 13.43 -2.63
N GLY A 128 -6.81 12.19 -2.16
CA GLY A 128 -6.10 10.99 -2.64
C GLY A 128 -6.41 10.61 -4.08
N SER A 129 -7.37 11.26 -4.74
CA SER A 129 -7.64 11.09 -6.17
C SER A 129 -7.13 12.26 -7.02
N SER A 130 -6.30 13.14 -6.45
CA SER A 130 -5.61 14.18 -7.20
C SER A 130 -4.63 13.55 -8.21
N SER A 131 -4.53 14.13 -9.39
CA SER A 131 -3.78 13.54 -10.51
C SER A 131 -3.15 14.62 -11.40
N MET A 132 -2.15 14.21 -12.18
CA MET A 132 -1.63 15.04 -13.29
C MET A 132 -2.52 14.97 -14.54
N TYR A 133 -3.56 14.13 -14.52
CA TYR A 133 -4.61 14.10 -15.53
C TYR A 133 -5.88 14.74 -15.01
N VAL A 134 -6.60 15.42 -15.91
CA VAL A 134 -7.93 15.95 -15.61
C VAL A 134 -8.92 14.81 -15.46
N PRO A 135 -9.73 14.76 -14.38
CA PRO A 135 -10.77 13.76 -14.27
C PRO A 135 -11.75 13.81 -15.45
N ASN A 136 -11.93 12.69 -16.12
CA ASN A 136 -12.93 12.55 -17.19
C ASN A 136 -14.29 12.21 -16.58
N LYS A 137 -15.08 13.24 -16.26
CA LYS A 137 -16.37 13.07 -15.62
C LYS A 137 -17.42 12.42 -16.51
N GLU A 138 -17.32 12.55 -17.82
CA GLU A 138 -18.24 11.94 -18.77
C GLU A 138 -18.17 10.41 -18.69
N SER A 139 -16.98 9.86 -18.51
CA SER A 139 -16.82 8.41 -18.36
C SER A 139 -17.43 7.88 -17.06
N PHE A 140 -17.51 8.67 -15.98
CA PHE A 140 -18.09 8.23 -14.72
C PHE A 140 -19.59 7.91 -14.84
N ALA A 141 -20.33 8.64 -15.69
CA ALA A 141 -21.72 8.35 -15.97
C ALA A 141 -21.90 6.98 -16.63
N ILE A 142 -20.98 6.60 -17.53
CA ILE A 142 -20.97 5.29 -18.20
C ILE A 142 -20.83 4.15 -17.19
N TYR A 143 -20.03 4.36 -16.12
CA TYR A 143 -19.82 3.39 -15.03
C TYR A 143 -20.89 3.45 -13.94
N GLY A 144 -21.98 4.21 -14.15
CA GLY A 144 -23.13 4.27 -13.24
C GLY A 144 -22.91 5.10 -11.96
N PHE A 145 -21.90 5.97 -11.93
CA PHE A 145 -21.71 6.91 -10.85
C PHE A 145 -22.88 7.90 -10.79
N LYS A 146 -23.39 8.16 -9.60
CA LYS A 146 -24.41 9.19 -9.40
C LYS A 146 -23.77 10.57 -9.43
N GLU A 147 -24.54 11.59 -9.80
CA GLU A 147 -24.05 12.97 -9.90
C GLU A 147 -23.35 13.46 -8.61
N LYS A 148 -23.90 13.13 -7.44
CA LYS A 148 -23.28 13.46 -6.15
C LYS A 148 -21.88 12.85 -5.98
N ASP A 149 -21.64 11.67 -6.56
CA ASP A 149 -20.37 10.97 -6.46
C ASP A 149 -19.37 11.52 -7.50
N ILE A 150 -19.87 11.95 -8.68
CA ILE A 150 -19.09 12.61 -9.72
C ILE A 150 -18.55 13.97 -9.20
N ASN A 151 -19.35 14.71 -8.44
CA ASN A 151 -18.95 15.99 -7.85
C ASN A 151 -17.81 15.86 -6.79
N LEU A 152 -17.50 14.66 -6.33
CA LEU A 152 -16.32 14.42 -5.50
C LEU A 152 -14.99 14.58 -6.29
N PHE A 153 -15.07 14.48 -7.61
CA PHE A 153 -13.93 14.63 -8.54
C PHE A 153 -13.82 16.04 -9.13
N ASP A 154 -14.46 17.03 -8.53
CA ASP A 154 -14.29 18.42 -8.93
C ASP A 154 -12.87 18.90 -8.62
N VAL A 155 -12.22 19.45 -9.64
CA VAL A 155 -10.92 20.11 -9.47
C VAL A 155 -11.14 21.39 -8.69
N SER A 156 -10.54 21.49 -7.52
CA SER A 156 -10.63 22.66 -6.65
C SER A 156 -9.55 23.69 -6.93
N LYS A 157 -8.35 23.21 -7.28
CA LYS A 157 -7.21 24.05 -7.66
C LYS A 157 -6.22 23.23 -8.49
N THR A 158 -5.29 23.95 -9.09
CA THR A 158 -4.16 23.33 -9.79
C THR A 158 -2.85 23.88 -9.25
N GLU A 159 -1.85 23.02 -9.15
CA GLU A 159 -0.49 23.41 -8.78
C GLU A 159 0.50 22.92 -9.84
N MET A 160 1.57 23.71 -10.05
CA MET A 160 2.69 23.30 -10.89
C MET A 160 3.66 22.53 -10.02
N VAL A 161 3.97 21.29 -10.40
CA VAL A 161 4.85 20.37 -9.66
C VAL A 161 6.06 20.02 -10.49
N GLU A 162 7.24 20.10 -9.88
CA GLU A 162 8.43 19.50 -10.46
C GLU A 162 8.30 17.97 -10.49
N CYS A 163 8.61 17.40 -11.65
CA CYS A 163 8.65 15.95 -11.84
C CYS A 163 10.06 15.49 -12.18
N ASN A 164 10.43 14.36 -11.62
CA ASN A 164 11.66 13.63 -11.93
C ASN A 164 11.33 12.29 -12.58
N THR A 165 12.30 11.58 -13.12
CA THR A 165 12.12 10.17 -13.46
C THR A 165 12.31 9.31 -12.22
N LEU A 166 11.71 8.13 -12.23
CA LEU A 166 11.89 7.19 -11.12
C LEU A 166 13.36 6.74 -11.01
N SER A 167 14.00 6.45 -12.17
CA SER A 167 15.41 6.07 -12.25
C SER A 167 16.33 7.10 -11.58
N GLU A 168 16.15 8.40 -11.89
CA GLU A 168 16.96 9.46 -11.29
C GLU A 168 16.69 9.62 -9.79
N SER A 169 15.43 9.56 -9.39
CA SER A 169 15.05 9.67 -7.97
C SER A 169 15.66 8.56 -7.12
N LEU A 170 15.75 7.35 -7.66
CA LEU A 170 16.42 6.23 -6.98
C LEU A 170 17.95 6.42 -6.94
N LYS A 171 18.54 6.94 -8.02
CA LYS A 171 19.99 7.28 -8.05
C LYS A 171 20.33 8.36 -7.04
N ASP A 172 19.51 9.41 -6.94
CA ASP A 172 19.72 10.50 -5.98
C ASP A 172 19.72 10.02 -4.52
N LEU A 173 18.98 8.95 -4.24
CA LEU A 173 18.93 8.30 -2.93
C LEU A 173 19.96 7.17 -2.76
N ASN A 174 20.81 6.91 -3.75
CA ASN A 174 21.76 5.78 -3.79
C ASN A 174 21.06 4.41 -3.61
N ILE A 175 19.83 4.26 -4.11
CA ILE A 175 19.06 3.02 -4.09
C ILE A 175 19.40 2.21 -5.33
N ASN A 176 20.06 1.08 -5.15
CA ASN A 176 20.46 0.18 -6.24
C ASN A 176 19.49 -1.00 -6.42
N THR A 177 18.74 -1.34 -5.38
CA THR A 177 17.76 -2.43 -5.39
C THR A 177 16.41 -1.93 -4.88
N LEU A 178 15.34 -2.49 -5.41
CA LEU A 178 13.97 -2.18 -5.00
C LEU A 178 13.20 -3.49 -4.90
N ASP A 179 12.75 -3.83 -3.70
CA ASP A 179 12.06 -5.10 -3.43
C ASP A 179 10.54 -5.00 -3.57
N TYR A 180 10.01 -3.79 -3.41
CA TYR A 180 8.58 -3.53 -3.52
C TYR A 180 8.31 -2.15 -4.10
N LEU A 181 7.45 -2.09 -5.10
CA LEU A 181 6.98 -0.86 -5.74
C LEU A 181 5.45 -0.84 -5.77
N LYS A 182 4.87 0.17 -5.10
CA LYS A 182 3.45 0.53 -5.27
C LYS A 182 3.39 1.85 -6.04
N ILE A 183 2.53 1.91 -7.04
CA ILE A 183 2.23 3.14 -7.79
C ILE A 183 0.72 3.32 -7.77
N ASP A 184 0.28 4.45 -7.21
CA ASP A 184 -1.13 4.86 -7.19
C ASP A 184 -1.19 6.37 -7.41
N THR A 185 -1.13 6.75 -8.68
CA THR A 185 -1.02 8.15 -9.13
C THR A 185 -2.25 8.61 -9.91
N GLN A 186 -3.31 7.81 -9.81
CA GLN A 186 -4.63 8.11 -10.38
C GLN A 186 -4.57 8.38 -11.89
N GLY A 187 -3.98 7.41 -12.63
CA GLY A 187 -3.89 7.39 -14.09
C GLY A 187 -2.50 7.68 -14.66
N ALA A 188 -1.54 8.13 -13.85
CA ALA A 188 -0.17 8.38 -14.32
C ALA A 188 0.81 7.21 -14.09
N GLU A 189 0.30 6.02 -13.72
CA GLU A 189 1.10 4.84 -13.38
C GLU A 189 2.04 4.43 -14.51
N LEU A 190 1.54 4.44 -15.75
CA LEU A 190 2.34 4.11 -16.93
C LEU A 190 3.48 5.12 -17.14
N GLU A 191 3.23 6.40 -16.91
CA GLU A 191 4.26 7.43 -17.06
C GLU A 191 5.34 7.28 -16.00
N VAL A 192 4.98 6.92 -14.77
CA VAL A 192 5.95 6.62 -13.71
C VAL A 192 6.82 5.42 -14.11
N LEU A 193 6.21 4.34 -14.64
CA LEU A 193 6.93 3.15 -15.09
C LEU A 193 7.87 3.44 -16.27
N LYS A 194 7.50 4.31 -17.22
CA LYS A 194 8.40 4.77 -18.29
C LYS A 194 9.65 5.44 -17.72
N GLY A 195 9.53 6.12 -16.58
CA GLY A 195 10.63 6.77 -15.87
C GLY A 195 11.62 5.81 -15.21
N LEU A 196 11.36 4.49 -15.20
CA LEU A 196 12.34 3.49 -14.79
C LEU A 196 13.50 3.37 -15.76
N GLU A 197 13.28 3.66 -17.05
CA GLU A 197 14.28 3.56 -18.11
C GLU A 197 14.99 2.17 -18.09
N ASN A 198 16.32 2.19 -17.93
CA ASN A 198 17.15 0.99 -17.82
C ASN A 198 17.32 0.49 -16.36
N TYR A 199 16.71 1.17 -15.39
CA TYR A 199 16.72 0.72 -14.01
C TYR A 199 15.83 -0.52 -13.89
N ARG A 200 16.45 -1.68 -13.80
CA ARG A 200 15.74 -2.94 -13.55
C ARG A 200 15.94 -3.29 -12.09
N PRO A 201 14.89 -3.21 -11.25
CA PRO A 201 14.98 -3.80 -9.93
C PRO A 201 15.34 -5.28 -10.09
N LEU A 202 16.29 -5.75 -9.32
CA LEU A 202 16.60 -7.18 -9.24
C LEU A 202 15.38 -7.84 -8.59
N LEU A 203 14.64 -8.60 -9.37
CA LEU A 203 13.57 -9.48 -8.90
C LEU A 203 14.18 -10.76 -8.35
#